data_1c4ab8b041feeb4babdef5a2fabc9fff
#
_entry.id   1c4ab8b041feeb4babdef5a2fabc9fff
#
_cell.length_a   1.000
_cell.length_b   1.000
_cell.length_c   1.000
_cell.angle_alpha   90.00
_cell.angle_beta   90.00
_cell.angle_gamma   90.00
#
_symmetry.space_group_name_H-M   'P 1'
#
loop_
_entity.id
_entity.type
_entity.pdbx_description
1 polymer ?
#
loop_
_entity_poly.entity_id
_entity_poly.type
_entity_poly.pdbx_seq_one_letter_code
_entity_poly.pdbx_strand_id
1 'polypeptide(L)'
;EGRDKAFASAIFYTVLEHRGTLDYILGQFLPKGLAKLDPQVREILRAALAQARYMQVPASAAVNEAVKLTRTFKKASASGLVNAVLRRAIAYDLGTAVFADAVERLMVLGSAGRDVAAFLHASYPDEALDILTHTADGGLTSLRANPLKGTPEALCEKLLVSGAKSAAPGLVPGSVLARFEGSPAESGLFREGWFHVEGQASQLAALCVEAKPGDTVLDLCAAPGGKSLLLIEEMQDEGRLVSCDVSENRVQLIRKAVERMGFRNVEPRVSDGTKADADLPMADAILVDAPCSGLGILAKKPDIRYKTLEKARHDELLATQSAILDTAAA
;
A
#
# COMPACT_ATOMS: atom_id res chain seq x y z
N GLU A 1 20.92 -14.58 -3.24
CA GLU A 1 20.44 -13.25 -3.73
C GLU A 1 18.94 -13.00 -3.45
N GLY A 2 18.02 -13.93 -3.73
CA GLY A 2 16.59 -13.73 -3.50
C GLY A 2 16.20 -13.58 -2.03
N ARG A 3 16.75 -14.41 -1.15
CA ARG A 3 16.49 -14.38 0.29
C ARG A 3 17.02 -13.10 0.96
N ASP A 4 18.19 -12.65 0.55
CA ASP A 4 18.81 -11.45 1.12
C ASP A 4 18.02 -10.20 0.71
N LYS A 5 17.56 -10.13 -0.55
CA LYS A 5 16.69 -9.06 -1.03
C LYS A 5 15.35 -9.04 -0.28
N ALA A 6 14.72 -10.19 -0.08
CA ALA A 6 13.48 -10.31 0.67
C ALA A 6 13.65 -9.88 2.13
N PHE A 7 14.75 -10.30 2.78
CA PHE A 7 15.05 -9.93 4.16
C PHE A 7 15.33 -8.43 4.31
N ALA A 8 16.12 -7.85 3.39
CA ALA A 8 16.39 -6.42 3.39
C ALA A 8 15.10 -5.60 3.20
N SER A 9 14.21 -6.03 2.28
CA SER A 9 12.90 -5.41 2.09
C SER A 9 12.03 -5.53 3.35
N ALA A 10 12.03 -6.69 4.01
CA ALA A 10 11.29 -6.89 5.26
C ALA A 10 11.79 -5.94 6.35
N ILE A 11 13.12 -5.77 6.53
CA ILE A 11 13.67 -4.78 7.48
C ILE A 11 13.18 -3.36 7.13
N PHE A 12 13.26 -2.98 5.86
CA PHE A 12 12.86 -1.65 5.40
C PHE A 12 11.39 -1.35 5.73
N TYR A 13 10.47 -2.26 5.38
CA TYR A 13 9.05 -2.07 5.65
C TYR A 13 8.73 -2.13 7.14
N THR A 14 9.35 -3.02 7.91
CA THR A 14 9.18 -3.08 9.37
C THR A 14 9.63 -1.77 10.04
N VAL A 15 10.74 -1.18 9.58
CA VAL A 15 11.17 0.14 10.08
C VAL A 15 10.15 1.22 9.73
N LEU A 16 9.60 1.24 8.52
CA LEU A 16 8.57 2.21 8.13
C LEU A 16 7.30 2.05 8.96
N GLU A 17 6.83 0.83 9.14
CA GLU A 17 5.61 0.52 9.90
C GLU A 17 5.71 0.93 11.37
N HIS A 18 6.91 0.82 11.94
CA HIS A 18 7.14 1.03 13.38
C HIS A 18 8.04 2.23 13.71
N ARG A 19 8.32 3.12 12.75
CA ARG A 19 9.29 4.21 12.92
C ARG A 19 8.99 5.10 14.12
N GLY A 20 7.73 5.46 14.36
CA GLY A 20 7.33 6.30 15.49
C GLY A 20 7.63 5.63 16.83
N THR A 21 7.28 4.35 16.96
CA THR A 21 7.58 3.53 18.14
C THR A 21 9.08 3.36 18.35
N LEU A 22 9.80 3.04 17.27
CA LEU A 22 11.27 2.86 17.33
C LEU A 22 11.97 4.14 17.77
N ASP A 23 11.58 5.28 17.21
CA ASP A 23 12.14 6.58 17.53
C ASP A 23 11.87 6.99 18.97
N TYR A 24 10.66 6.75 19.47
CA TYR A 24 10.31 6.99 20.86
C TYR A 24 11.18 6.15 21.80
N ILE A 25 11.29 4.84 21.57
CA ILE A 25 12.09 3.96 22.42
C ILE A 25 13.57 4.34 22.41
N LEU A 26 14.15 4.58 21.21
CA LEU A 26 15.55 5.00 21.08
C LEU A 26 15.79 6.34 21.76
N GLY A 27 14.82 7.25 21.68
CA GLY A 27 14.88 8.57 22.32
C GLY A 27 15.07 8.52 23.83
N GLN A 28 14.52 7.49 24.50
CA GLN A 28 14.69 7.30 25.95
C GLN A 28 16.16 7.10 26.37
N PHE A 29 17.01 6.68 25.45
CA PHE A 29 18.42 6.33 25.71
C PHE A 29 19.41 7.23 24.98
N LEU A 30 18.94 8.31 24.35
CA LEU A 30 19.73 9.26 23.60
C LEU A 30 19.56 10.69 24.17
N PRO A 31 20.42 11.13 25.10
CA PRO A 31 20.27 12.43 25.78
C PRO A 31 20.19 13.65 24.86
N LYS A 32 20.80 13.54 23.67
CA LYS A 32 20.77 14.61 22.64
C LYS A 32 19.67 14.40 21.58
N GLY A 33 18.86 13.34 21.73
CA GLY A 33 17.81 12.94 20.77
C GLY A 33 18.34 12.34 19.47
N LEU A 34 17.44 11.63 18.75
CA LEU A 34 17.78 10.95 17.47
C LEU A 34 18.18 11.93 16.37
N ALA A 35 17.59 13.11 16.35
CA ALA A 35 17.85 14.12 15.30
C ALA A 35 19.31 14.60 15.27
N LYS A 36 20.02 14.47 16.38
CA LYS A 36 21.45 14.86 16.48
C LYS A 36 22.42 13.74 16.08
N LEU A 37 21.91 12.52 15.84
CA LEU A 37 22.75 11.44 15.38
C LEU A 37 23.09 11.58 13.89
N ASP A 38 24.26 11.06 13.54
CA ASP A 38 24.57 10.80 12.13
C ASP A 38 23.44 9.96 11.49
N PRO A 39 22.96 10.35 10.29
CA PRO A 39 21.85 9.64 9.65
C PRO A 39 22.08 8.13 9.53
N GLN A 40 23.29 7.70 9.16
CA GLN A 40 23.60 6.26 9.03
C GLN A 40 23.52 5.54 10.39
N VAL A 41 24.01 6.17 11.46
CA VAL A 41 23.93 5.58 12.81
C VAL A 41 22.49 5.48 13.29
N ARG A 42 21.66 6.48 12.98
CA ARG A 42 20.23 6.48 13.30
C ARG A 42 19.51 5.33 12.58
N GLU A 43 19.75 5.13 11.29
CA GLU A 43 19.11 4.04 10.54
C GLU A 43 19.61 2.66 10.98
N ILE A 44 20.88 2.51 11.35
CA ILE A 44 21.41 1.29 11.95
C ILE A 44 20.67 0.95 13.25
N LEU A 45 20.44 1.94 14.12
CA LEU A 45 19.69 1.74 15.36
C LEU A 45 18.25 1.32 15.10
N ARG A 46 17.54 2.01 14.19
CA ARG A 46 16.16 1.66 13.80
C ARG A 46 16.07 0.24 13.24
N ALA A 47 16.93 -0.10 12.29
CA ALA A 47 16.93 -1.41 11.66
C ALA A 47 17.20 -2.54 12.65
N ALA A 48 18.17 -2.36 13.57
CA ALA A 48 18.49 -3.37 14.58
C ALA A 48 17.36 -3.53 15.61
N LEU A 49 16.77 -2.42 16.08
CA LEU A 49 15.67 -2.47 17.03
C LEU A 49 14.42 -3.10 16.39
N ALA A 50 14.13 -2.78 15.12
CA ALA A 50 13.02 -3.38 14.37
C ALA A 50 13.20 -4.90 14.25
N GLN A 51 14.38 -5.37 13.88
CA GLN A 51 14.68 -6.79 13.78
C GLN A 51 14.47 -7.53 15.10
N ALA A 52 14.97 -6.96 16.21
CA ALA A 52 14.88 -7.60 17.52
C ALA A 52 13.45 -7.62 18.09
N ARG A 53 12.64 -6.58 17.82
CA ARG A 53 11.29 -6.46 18.41
C ARG A 53 10.18 -7.06 17.56
N TYR A 54 10.31 -7.00 16.24
CA TYR A 54 9.20 -7.33 15.30
C TYR A 54 9.50 -8.47 14.34
N MET A 55 10.78 -8.82 14.14
CA MET A 55 11.16 -9.82 13.13
C MET A 55 11.71 -11.12 13.73
N GLN A 56 11.58 -11.31 15.06
CA GLN A 56 12.05 -12.51 15.77
C GLN A 56 13.55 -12.79 15.62
N VAL A 57 14.35 -11.78 15.27
CA VAL A 57 15.79 -11.91 15.22
C VAL A 57 16.33 -11.89 16.67
N PRO A 58 17.19 -12.84 17.08
CA PRO A 58 17.78 -12.81 18.42
C PRO A 58 18.46 -11.48 18.73
N ALA A 59 18.17 -10.90 19.90
CA ALA A 59 18.68 -9.59 20.30
C ALA A 59 20.22 -9.47 20.17
N SER A 60 20.95 -10.51 20.56
CA SER A 60 22.42 -10.55 20.44
C SER A 60 22.88 -10.48 18.98
N ALA A 61 22.18 -11.15 18.08
CA ALA A 61 22.49 -11.13 16.64
C ALA A 61 22.24 -9.73 16.05
N ALA A 62 21.06 -9.14 16.32
CA ALA A 62 20.73 -7.80 15.86
C ALA A 62 21.73 -6.74 16.34
N VAL A 63 22.13 -6.78 17.63
CA VAL A 63 23.14 -5.86 18.19
C VAL A 63 24.51 -6.07 17.55
N ASN A 64 24.96 -7.32 17.38
CA ASN A 64 26.27 -7.62 16.80
C ASN A 64 26.36 -7.13 15.34
N GLU A 65 25.34 -7.40 14.53
CA GLU A 65 25.29 -6.91 13.15
C GLU A 65 25.23 -5.37 13.09
N ALA A 66 24.47 -4.73 13.96
CA ALA A 66 24.45 -3.26 14.05
C ALA A 66 25.85 -2.68 14.34
N VAL A 67 26.59 -3.28 15.28
CA VAL A 67 27.98 -2.85 15.59
C VAL A 67 28.92 -3.09 14.40
N LYS A 68 28.76 -4.18 13.64
CA LYS A 68 29.53 -4.41 12.41
C LYS A 68 29.21 -3.36 11.35
N LEU A 69 27.91 -3.03 11.16
CA LEU A 69 27.48 -2.01 10.21
C LEU A 69 28.09 -0.64 10.52
N THR A 70 28.27 -0.24 11.78
CA THR A 70 28.96 1.03 12.09
C THR A 70 30.37 1.07 11.49
N ARG A 71 31.09 -0.04 11.49
CA ARG A 71 32.43 -0.13 10.91
C ARG A 71 32.39 -0.11 9.39
N THR A 72 31.46 -0.85 8.79
CA THR A 72 31.24 -0.89 7.33
C THR A 72 30.96 0.51 6.79
N PHE A 73 30.14 1.29 7.48
CA PHE A 73 29.78 2.67 7.10
C PHE A 73 30.79 3.72 7.60
N LYS A 74 31.99 3.32 8.05
CA LYS A 74 33.05 4.22 8.55
C LYS A 74 32.61 5.08 9.74
N LYS A 75 31.73 4.54 10.59
CA LYS A 75 31.23 5.15 11.83
C LYS A 75 31.68 4.38 13.08
N ALA A 76 32.86 3.81 13.05
CA ALA A 76 33.37 2.94 14.12
C ALA A 76 33.37 3.59 15.52
N SER A 77 33.53 4.93 15.60
CA SER A 77 33.42 5.67 16.87
C SER A 77 32.04 5.58 17.53
N ALA A 78 30.98 5.29 16.77
CA ALA A 78 29.63 5.11 17.27
C ALA A 78 29.34 3.67 17.78
N SER A 79 30.27 2.71 17.60
CA SER A 79 30.04 1.29 17.94
C SER A 79 29.64 1.07 19.41
N GLY A 80 30.31 1.76 20.34
CA GLY A 80 29.98 1.71 21.76
C GLY A 80 28.60 2.27 22.09
N LEU A 81 28.24 3.41 21.48
CA LEU A 81 26.93 4.02 21.62
C LEU A 81 25.82 3.08 21.10
N VAL A 82 26.00 2.55 19.88
CA VAL A 82 25.03 1.63 19.24
C VAL A 82 24.79 0.40 20.11
N ASN A 83 25.85 -0.24 20.61
CA ASN A 83 25.74 -1.40 21.50
C ASN A 83 24.98 -1.06 22.81
N ALA A 84 25.35 0.05 23.47
CA ALA A 84 24.74 0.45 24.75
C ALA A 84 23.26 0.84 24.60
N VAL A 85 22.93 1.62 23.55
CA VAL A 85 21.55 2.06 23.28
C VAL A 85 20.68 0.85 22.95
N LEU A 86 21.10 -0.03 22.02
CA LEU A 86 20.29 -1.15 21.58
C LEU A 86 19.98 -2.15 22.71
N ARG A 87 20.96 -2.46 23.57
CA ARG A 87 20.71 -3.37 24.71
C ARG A 87 19.60 -2.85 25.63
N ARG A 88 19.53 -1.55 25.88
CA ARG A 88 18.51 -0.91 26.69
C ARG A 88 17.19 -0.78 25.94
N ALA A 89 17.24 -0.37 24.68
CA ALA A 89 16.06 -0.15 23.83
C ALA A 89 15.28 -1.45 23.58
N ILE A 90 15.97 -2.57 23.38
CA ILE A 90 15.35 -3.90 23.18
C ILE A 90 14.58 -4.33 24.44
N ALA A 91 15.11 -4.05 25.62
CA ALA A 91 14.52 -4.40 26.91
C ALA A 91 13.45 -3.40 27.38
N TYR A 92 13.24 -2.28 26.67
CA TYR A 92 12.28 -1.25 27.06
C TYR A 92 10.84 -1.78 27.00
N ASP A 93 10.13 -1.65 28.11
CA ASP A 93 8.70 -1.98 28.20
C ASP A 93 7.85 -0.77 27.76
N LEU A 94 7.24 -0.88 26.59
CA LEU A 94 6.37 0.16 26.03
C LEU A 94 5.09 0.37 26.86
N GLY A 95 4.69 -0.62 27.66
CA GLY A 95 3.57 -0.51 28.60
C GLY A 95 3.81 0.51 29.72
N THR A 96 5.06 0.88 29.98
CA THR A 96 5.44 1.91 30.97
C THR A 96 5.54 3.32 30.36
N ALA A 97 5.28 3.46 29.06
CA ALA A 97 5.40 4.73 28.37
C ALA A 97 4.35 5.75 28.85
N VAL A 98 4.79 6.97 29.07
CA VAL A 98 3.92 8.10 29.41
C VAL A 98 3.89 9.05 28.21
N PHE A 99 2.69 9.41 27.79
CA PHE A 99 2.46 10.29 26.66
C PHE A 99 1.90 11.64 27.13
N ALA A 100 2.31 12.73 26.51
CA ALA A 100 1.83 14.07 26.87
C ALA A 100 0.34 14.27 26.54
N ASP A 101 -0.10 13.66 25.42
CA ASP A 101 -1.48 13.74 24.93
C ASP A 101 -1.87 12.52 24.11
N ALA A 102 -3.13 12.47 23.67
CA ALA A 102 -3.66 11.38 22.84
C ALA A 102 -2.98 11.33 21.46
N VAL A 103 -2.58 12.47 20.90
CA VAL A 103 -1.90 12.53 19.61
C VAL A 103 -0.50 11.91 19.71
N GLU A 104 0.26 12.24 20.76
CA GLU A 104 1.55 11.59 21.01
C GLU A 104 1.41 10.08 21.21
N ARG A 105 0.38 9.66 21.96
CA ARG A 105 0.07 8.24 22.12
C ARG A 105 -0.13 7.55 20.76
N LEU A 106 -0.89 8.15 19.83
CA LEU A 106 -1.09 7.63 18.48
C LEU A 106 0.19 7.67 17.66
N MET A 107 1.01 8.72 17.75
CA MET A 107 2.30 8.80 17.07
C MET A 107 3.23 7.67 17.49
N VAL A 108 3.21 7.26 18.73
CA VAL A 108 4.09 6.22 19.27
C VAL A 108 3.49 4.83 19.08
N LEU A 109 2.29 4.57 19.57
CA LEU A 109 1.68 3.24 19.53
C LEU A 109 1.18 2.87 18.13
N GLY A 110 0.63 3.85 17.40
CA GLY A 110 0.18 3.69 16.02
C GLY A 110 1.27 3.95 14.97
N SER A 111 2.43 4.42 15.42
CA SER A 111 3.60 4.71 14.57
C SER A 111 3.26 5.63 13.39
N ALA A 112 2.70 6.80 13.69
CA ALA A 112 2.24 7.78 12.71
C ALA A 112 2.96 9.13 12.87
N GLY A 113 2.99 9.93 11.80
CA GLY A 113 3.36 11.34 11.88
C GLY A 113 2.31 12.15 12.64
N ARG A 114 2.69 13.30 13.20
CA ARG A 114 1.80 14.14 14.01
C ARG A 114 0.52 14.52 13.27
N ASP A 115 0.63 14.90 11.99
CA ASP A 115 -0.53 15.37 11.22
C ASP A 115 -1.56 14.26 11.00
N VAL A 116 -1.11 13.05 10.64
CA VAL A 116 -1.96 11.88 10.47
C VAL A 116 -2.57 11.46 11.80
N ALA A 117 -1.77 11.43 12.87
CA ALA A 117 -2.26 11.12 14.22
C ALA A 117 -3.29 12.13 14.70
N ALA A 118 -3.05 13.43 14.52
CA ALA A 118 -3.98 14.48 14.89
C ALA A 118 -5.29 14.43 14.07
N PHE A 119 -5.19 14.20 12.76
CA PHE A 119 -6.35 14.03 11.90
C PHE A 119 -7.21 12.83 12.32
N LEU A 120 -6.59 11.68 12.55
CA LEU A 120 -7.31 10.48 12.97
C LEU A 120 -7.94 10.65 14.35
N HIS A 121 -7.22 11.27 15.29
CA HIS A 121 -7.77 11.56 16.62
C HIS A 121 -8.99 12.50 16.57
N ALA A 122 -8.96 13.51 15.69
CA ALA A 122 -10.07 14.44 15.52
C ALA A 122 -11.28 13.81 14.84
N SER A 123 -11.06 12.92 13.86
CA SER A 123 -12.11 12.33 13.02
C SER A 123 -12.66 11.01 13.58
N TYR A 124 -11.83 10.23 14.29
CA TYR A 124 -12.12 8.88 14.76
C TYR A 124 -11.47 8.66 16.14
N PRO A 125 -11.87 9.41 17.20
CA PRO A 125 -11.16 9.44 18.48
C PRO A 125 -11.05 8.05 19.15
N ASP A 126 -12.08 7.24 19.02
CA ASP A 126 -12.14 5.91 19.65
C ASP A 126 -11.43 4.83 18.82
N GLU A 127 -11.46 4.92 17.47
CA GLU A 127 -10.93 3.93 16.54
C GLU A 127 -9.53 4.29 16.00
N ALA A 128 -9.03 5.49 16.27
CA ALA A 128 -7.79 5.99 15.67
C ALA A 128 -6.58 5.05 15.84
N LEU A 129 -6.45 4.43 17.02
CA LEU A 129 -5.37 3.49 17.28
C LEU A 129 -5.57 2.19 16.51
N ASP A 130 -6.78 1.67 16.47
CA ASP A 130 -7.11 0.43 15.76
C ASP A 130 -6.88 0.60 14.26
N ILE A 131 -7.27 1.75 13.68
CA ILE A 131 -6.98 2.11 12.28
C ILE A 131 -5.47 2.08 12.01
N LEU A 132 -4.66 2.64 12.91
CA LEU A 132 -3.21 2.71 12.76
C LEU A 132 -2.52 1.35 12.99
N THR A 133 -3.05 0.51 13.86
CA THR A 133 -2.46 -0.79 14.20
C THR A 133 -3.02 -1.94 13.36
N HIS A 134 -4.10 -1.69 12.62
CA HIS A 134 -4.65 -2.70 11.70
C HIS A 134 -3.60 -3.12 10.67
N THR A 135 -3.35 -4.41 10.60
CA THR A 135 -2.48 -5.01 9.58
C THR A 135 -3.33 -5.56 8.45
N ALA A 136 -2.94 -5.27 7.22
CA ALA A 136 -3.66 -5.80 6.06
C ALA A 136 -3.65 -7.34 6.07
N ASP A 137 -4.83 -7.94 6.13
CA ASP A 137 -5.20 -9.33 5.83
C ASP A 137 -4.17 -10.44 6.19
N GLY A 138 -3.35 -10.25 7.22
CA GLY A 138 -2.39 -11.27 7.69
C GLY A 138 -1.41 -11.75 6.61
N GLY A 139 -1.08 -10.91 5.62
CA GLY A 139 -0.17 -11.24 4.52
C GLY A 139 -0.84 -12.00 3.35
N LEU A 140 -2.18 -11.99 3.28
CA LEU A 140 -2.92 -12.44 2.11
C LEU A 140 -2.93 -11.34 1.04
N THR A 141 -2.77 -11.73 -0.21
CA THR A 141 -2.94 -10.86 -1.36
C THR A 141 -4.30 -11.13 -1.99
N SER A 142 -5.09 -10.09 -2.18
CA SER A 142 -6.36 -10.19 -2.90
C SER A 142 -6.10 -10.07 -4.41
N LEU A 143 -6.66 -11.01 -5.13
CA LEU A 143 -6.57 -11.16 -6.58
C LEU A 143 -7.98 -11.13 -7.18
N ARG A 144 -8.07 -10.78 -8.45
CA ARG A 144 -9.26 -10.98 -9.29
C ARG A 144 -8.93 -12.03 -10.35
N ALA A 145 -9.71 -13.09 -10.41
CA ALA A 145 -9.56 -14.13 -11.43
C ALA A 145 -10.00 -13.61 -12.81
N ASN A 146 -9.29 -14.00 -13.86
CA ASN A 146 -9.67 -13.63 -15.22
C ASN A 146 -10.70 -14.64 -15.76
N PRO A 147 -11.96 -14.24 -16.04
CA PRO A 147 -12.98 -15.14 -16.53
C PRO A 147 -12.67 -15.71 -17.90
N LEU A 148 -11.84 -15.04 -18.72
CA LEU A 148 -11.37 -15.60 -20.01
C LEU A 148 -10.43 -16.79 -19.84
N LYS A 149 -9.89 -17.03 -18.65
CA LYS A 149 -8.94 -18.10 -18.34
C LYS A 149 -9.56 -19.23 -17.50
N GLY A 150 -10.51 -18.90 -16.64
CA GLY A 150 -11.16 -19.88 -15.79
C GLY A 150 -11.83 -19.28 -14.56
N THR A 151 -12.33 -20.16 -13.70
CA THR A 151 -13.03 -19.77 -12.47
C THR A 151 -12.06 -19.42 -11.33
N PRO A 152 -12.52 -18.73 -10.26
CA PRO A 152 -11.73 -18.52 -9.04
C PRO A 152 -11.17 -19.80 -8.44
N GLU A 153 -11.96 -20.88 -8.46
CA GLU A 153 -11.56 -22.20 -7.94
C GLU A 153 -10.41 -22.79 -8.76
N ALA A 154 -10.52 -22.73 -10.10
CA ALA A 154 -9.44 -23.17 -11.00
C ALA A 154 -8.16 -22.34 -10.81
N LEU A 155 -8.29 -21.06 -10.56
CA LEU A 155 -7.15 -20.19 -10.20
C LEU A 155 -6.53 -20.62 -8.87
N CYS A 156 -7.33 -20.92 -7.85
CA CYS A 156 -6.83 -21.40 -6.55
C CYS A 156 -6.00 -22.68 -6.70
N GLU A 157 -6.50 -23.66 -7.45
CA GLU A 157 -5.77 -24.91 -7.72
C GLU A 157 -4.43 -24.65 -8.40
N LYS A 158 -4.43 -23.82 -9.45
CA LYS A 158 -3.20 -23.46 -10.17
C LYS A 158 -2.19 -22.71 -9.30
N LEU A 159 -2.66 -21.80 -8.43
CA LEU A 159 -1.82 -21.06 -7.49
C LEU A 159 -1.13 -22.00 -6.51
N LEU A 160 -1.87 -22.97 -5.94
CA LEU A 160 -1.31 -23.97 -5.02
C LEU A 160 -0.26 -24.84 -5.71
N VAL A 161 -0.55 -25.32 -6.93
CA VAL A 161 0.42 -26.07 -7.75
C VAL A 161 1.67 -25.23 -8.09
N SER A 162 1.49 -23.92 -8.27
CA SER A 162 2.59 -22.99 -8.57
C SER A 162 3.41 -22.56 -7.34
N GLY A 163 3.07 -23.08 -6.14
CA GLY A 163 3.84 -22.82 -4.92
C GLY A 163 3.29 -21.70 -4.03
N ALA A 164 2.06 -21.26 -4.23
CA ALA A 164 1.39 -20.39 -3.24
C ALA A 164 1.16 -21.19 -1.95
N LYS A 165 1.37 -20.54 -0.79
CA LYS A 165 1.19 -21.18 0.53
C LYS A 165 -0.28 -21.46 0.84
N SER A 166 -1.16 -20.64 0.35
CA SER A 166 -2.62 -20.83 0.42
C SER A 166 -3.28 -20.06 -0.71
N ALA A 167 -4.44 -20.56 -1.16
CA ALA A 167 -5.33 -19.87 -2.07
C ALA A 167 -6.75 -20.33 -1.79
N ALA A 168 -7.70 -19.40 -1.70
CA ALA A 168 -9.13 -19.66 -1.52
C ALA A 168 -9.94 -18.54 -2.17
N PRO A 169 -11.19 -18.80 -2.62
CA PRO A 169 -12.11 -17.76 -3.03
C PRO A 169 -12.29 -16.71 -1.93
N GLY A 170 -12.37 -15.44 -2.31
CA GLY A 170 -12.63 -14.33 -1.40
C GLY A 170 -14.13 -14.09 -1.18
N LEU A 171 -14.46 -13.02 -0.44
CA LEU A 171 -15.84 -12.64 -0.15
C LEU A 171 -16.55 -12.01 -1.37
N VAL A 172 -15.78 -11.30 -2.21
CA VAL A 172 -16.31 -10.68 -3.43
C VAL A 172 -16.32 -11.72 -4.55
N PRO A 173 -17.44 -11.91 -5.25
CA PRO A 173 -17.49 -12.82 -6.39
C PRO A 173 -16.35 -12.60 -7.38
N GLY A 174 -15.68 -13.64 -7.84
CA GLY A 174 -14.51 -13.54 -8.73
C GLY A 174 -13.18 -13.26 -8.02
N SER A 175 -13.19 -12.92 -6.73
CA SER A 175 -11.96 -12.67 -5.97
C SER A 175 -11.33 -13.95 -5.43
N VAL A 176 -10.01 -13.93 -5.28
CA VAL A 176 -9.20 -14.98 -4.65
C VAL A 176 -8.27 -14.34 -3.64
N LEU A 177 -8.17 -14.93 -2.45
CA LEU A 177 -7.19 -14.57 -1.43
C LEU A 177 -6.06 -15.60 -1.45
N ALA A 178 -4.84 -15.17 -1.67
CA ALA A 178 -3.68 -16.06 -1.77
C ALA A 178 -2.48 -15.53 -0.99
N ARG A 179 -1.67 -16.44 -0.47
CA ARG A 179 -0.39 -16.13 0.19
C ARG A 179 0.77 -16.59 -0.68
N PHE A 180 1.64 -15.65 -1.02
CA PHE A 180 2.85 -15.88 -1.81
C PHE A 180 4.10 -15.81 -0.94
N GLU A 181 5.19 -16.46 -1.36
CA GLU A 181 6.53 -16.26 -0.77
C GLU A 181 7.26 -15.04 -1.34
N GLY A 182 6.77 -14.45 -2.42
CA GLY A 182 7.34 -13.29 -3.11
C GLY A 182 6.24 -12.44 -3.74
N SER A 183 6.60 -11.66 -4.74
CA SER A 183 5.64 -10.83 -5.46
C SER A 183 4.72 -11.68 -6.34
N PRO A 184 3.38 -11.52 -6.25
CA PRO A 184 2.46 -12.18 -7.18
C PRO A 184 2.78 -11.91 -8.66
N ALA A 185 3.34 -10.72 -8.96
CA ALA A 185 3.73 -10.32 -10.30
C ALA A 185 4.89 -11.13 -10.89
N GLU A 186 5.65 -11.85 -10.06
CA GLU A 186 6.73 -12.74 -10.49
C GLU A 186 6.21 -14.13 -10.91
N SER A 187 4.95 -14.47 -10.63
CA SER A 187 4.37 -15.75 -10.99
C SER A 187 4.14 -15.89 -12.50
N GLY A 188 4.25 -17.13 -13.02
CA GLY A 188 3.89 -17.45 -14.41
C GLY A 188 2.42 -17.12 -14.68
N LEU A 189 1.53 -17.47 -13.77
CA LEU A 189 0.08 -17.23 -13.87
C LEU A 189 -0.26 -15.74 -14.01
N PHE A 190 0.48 -14.85 -13.34
CA PHE A 190 0.31 -13.41 -13.55
C PHE A 190 0.69 -13.01 -14.98
N ARG A 191 1.85 -13.45 -15.46
CA ARG A 191 2.31 -13.11 -16.81
C ARG A 191 1.38 -13.68 -17.89
N GLU A 192 0.79 -14.81 -17.65
CA GLU A 192 -0.19 -15.45 -18.55
C GLU A 192 -1.60 -14.82 -18.46
N GLY A 193 -1.81 -13.84 -17.58
CA GLY A 193 -3.08 -13.14 -17.45
C GLY A 193 -4.19 -13.92 -16.74
N TRP A 194 -3.86 -14.88 -15.85
CA TRP A 194 -4.83 -15.61 -15.07
C TRP A 194 -5.52 -14.76 -14.01
N PHE A 195 -4.86 -13.69 -13.56
CA PHE A 195 -5.37 -12.78 -12.55
C PHE A 195 -4.71 -11.40 -12.61
N HIS A 196 -5.36 -10.44 -11.99
CA HIS A 196 -4.73 -9.20 -11.58
C HIS A 196 -4.81 -9.01 -10.06
N VAL A 197 -3.97 -8.13 -9.51
CA VAL A 197 -3.93 -7.85 -8.07
C VAL A 197 -4.84 -6.68 -7.79
N GLU A 198 -5.89 -6.92 -7.01
CA GLU A 198 -6.83 -5.87 -6.60
C GLU A 198 -7.48 -6.18 -5.26
N GLY A 199 -7.54 -5.18 -4.36
CA GLY A 199 -8.19 -5.34 -3.05
C GLY A 199 -9.70 -5.55 -3.15
N GLN A 200 -10.28 -6.38 -2.29
CA GLN A 200 -11.72 -6.71 -2.35
C GLN A 200 -12.61 -5.47 -2.26
N ALA A 201 -12.28 -4.47 -1.42
CA ALA A 201 -13.03 -3.21 -1.35
C ALA A 201 -13.00 -2.43 -2.68
N SER A 202 -11.86 -2.45 -3.39
CA SER A 202 -11.72 -1.84 -4.72
C SER A 202 -12.55 -2.58 -5.76
N GLN A 203 -12.53 -3.92 -5.73
CA GLN A 203 -13.39 -4.76 -6.58
C GLN A 203 -14.87 -4.46 -6.31
N LEU A 204 -15.28 -4.38 -5.05
CA LEU A 204 -16.67 -4.07 -4.69
C LEU A 204 -17.10 -2.70 -5.22
N ALA A 205 -16.24 -1.68 -5.11
CA ALA A 205 -16.53 -0.35 -5.64
C ALA A 205 -16.74 -0.36 -7.16
N ALA A 206 -15.95 -1.14 -7.91
CA ALA A 206 -16.16 -1.29 -9.35
C ALA A 206 -17.45 -2.05 -9.69
N LEU A 207 -17.81 -3.08 -8.93
CA LEU A 207 -19.08 -3.81 -9.09
C LEU A 207 -20.31 -2.92 -8.87
N CYS A 208 -20.21 -1.90 -7.99
CA CYS A 208 -21.32 -0.95 -7.77
C CYS A 208 -21.63 -0.07 -8.98
N VAL A 209 -20.81 -0.06 -10.02
CA VAL A 209 -21.10 0.62 -11.30
C VAL A 209 -22.19 -0.10 -12.08
N GLU A 210 -22.37 -1.42 -11.85
CA GLU A 210 -23.37 -2.27 -12.52
C GLU A 210 -23.26 -2.23 -14.06
N ALA A 211 -22.03 -2.14 -14.59
CA ALA A 211 -21.76 -2.14 -16.02
C ALA A 211 -22.30 -3.42 -16.70
N LYS A 212 -22.88 -3.30 -17.88
CA LYS A 212 -23.54 -4.41 -18.59
C LYS A 212 -22.93 -4.62 -19.97
N PRO A 213 -23.05 -5.84 -20.53
CA PRO A 213 -22.70 -6.07 -21.92
C PRO A 213 -23.38 -5.08 -22.87
N GLY A 214 -22.61 -4.47 -23.76
CA GLY A 214 -23.07 -3.48 -24.72
C GLY A 214 -23.01 -2.02 -24.25
N ASP A 215 -22.82 -1.74 -22.96
CA ASP A 215 -22.69 -0.38 -22.44
C ASP A 215 -21.45 0.34 -22.99
N THR A 216 -21.54 1.67 -23.01
CA THR A 216 -20.40 2.57 -23.08
C THR A 216 -20.07 3.04 -21.69
N VAL A 217 -18.88 2.69 -21.16
CA VAL A 217 -18.45 3.02 -19.80
C VAL A 217 -17.21 3.88 -19.82
N LEU A 218 -17.14 4.90 -18.96
CA LEU A 218 -15.94 5.72 -18.74
C LEU A 218 -15.35 5.41 -17.34
N ASP A 219 -14.02 5.25 -17.28
CA ASP A 219 -13.24 5.25 -16.04
C ASP A 219 -12.27 6.43 -16.10
N LEU A 220 -12.59 7.53 -15.41
CA LEU A 220 -11.90 8.83 -15.57
C LEU A 220 -10.57 8.93 -14.83
N CYS A 221 -10.29 8.03 -13.88
CA CYS A 221 -9.03 8.00 -13.11
C CYS A 221 -8.47 6.58 -13.04
N ALA A 222 -8.41 5.91 -14.19
CA ALA A 222 -8.33 4.46 -14.32
C ALA A 222 -7.03 3.83 -13.82
N ALA A 223 -5.90 4.52 -13.91
CA ALA A 223 -4.61 3.87 -13.71
C ALA A 223 -4.36 3.40 -12.26
N PRO A 224 -3.86 2.17 -12.08
CA PRO A 224 -3.18 1.32 -13.07
C PRO A 224 -4.09 0.36 -13.86
N GLY A 225 -5.42 0.46 -13.76
CA GLY A 225 -6.36 -0.29 -14.59
C GLY A 225 -7.12 -1.41 -13.89
N GLY A 226 -6.94 -1.62 -12.58
CA GLY A 226 -7.62 -2.72 -11.86
C GLY A 226 -9.14 -2.65 -11.96
N LYS A 227 -9.75 -1.50 -11.66
CA LYS A 227 -11.20 -1.29 -11.76
C LYS A 227 -11.68 -1.37 -13.21
N SER A 228 -10.94 -0.79 -14.16
CA SER A 228 -11.25 -0.93 -15.58
C SER A 228 -11.29 -2.39 -16.05
N LEU A 229 -10.35 -3.22 -15.59
CA LEU A 229 -10.36 -4.65 -15.92
C LEU A 229 -11.60 -5.35 -15.36
N LEU A 230 -12.04 -4.98 -14.15
CA LEU A 230 -13.24 -5.54 -13.56
C LEU A 230 -14.50 -5.06 -14.30
N LEU A 231 -14.57 -3.78 -14.69
CA LEU A 231 -15.70 -3.27 -15.48
C LEU A 231 -15.84 -4.01 -16.80
N ILE A 232 -14.76 -4.21 -17.56
CA ILE A 232 -14.83 -4.95 -18.83
C ILE A 232 -15.13 -6.45 -18.63
N GLU A 233 -14.77 -7.03 -17.47
CA GLU A 233 -15.20 -8.39 -17.11
C GLU A 233 -16.72 -8.46 -16.93
N GLU A 234 -17.33 -7.50 -16.19
CA GLU A 234 -18.79 -7.43 -16.00
C GLU A 234 -19.52 -7.16 -17.34
N MET A 235 -18.91 -6.39 -18.22
CA MET A 235 -19.39 -6.16 -19.59
C MET A 235 -19.17 -7.39 -20.51
N GLN A 236 -18.55 -8.48 -20.06
CA GLN A 236 -18.26 -9.69 -20.86
C GLN A 236 -17.41 -9.40 -22.11
N ASP A 237 -16.55 -8.38 -22.04
CA ASP A 237 -15.76 -7.85 -23.16
C ASP A 237 -16.65 -7.43 -24.36
N GLU A 238 -17.87 -6.93 -24.09
CA GLU A 238 -18.82 -6.39 -25.07
C GLU A 238 -19.11 -4.91 -24.74
N GLY A 239 -19.36 -4.10 -25.79
CA GLY A 239 -19.55 -2.65 -25.62
C GLY A 239 -18.24 -1.87 -25.75
N ARG A 240 -18.12 -0.75 -25.03
CA ARG A 240 -16.96 0.14 -25.10
C ARG A 240 -16.56 0.67 -23.72
N LEU A 241 -15.37 0.35 -23.25
CA LEU A 241 -14.81 0.93 -22.03
C LEU A 241 -13.68 1.90 -22.38
N VAL A 242 -13.82 3.18 -22.04
CA VAL A 242 -12.74 4.18 -22.18
C VAL A 242 -12.11 4.40 -20.81
N SER A 243 -10.83 4.06 -20.68
CA SER A 243 -10.07 4.11 -19.44
C SER A 243 -9.09 5.28 -19.48
N CYS A 244 -9.39 6.35 -18.77
CA CYS A 244 -8.68 7.62 -18.82
C CYS A 244 -7.72 7.80 -17.63
N ASP A 245 -6.57 8.41 -17.87
CA ASP A 245 -5.70 8.98 -16.85
C ASP A 245 -4.96 10.19 -17.42
N VAL A 246 -4.64 11.17 -16.57
CA VAL A 246 -3.94 12.40 -16.98
C VAL A 246 -2.50 12.16 -17.43
N SER A 247 -1.89 11.05 -17.03
CA SER A 247 -0.48 10.73 -17.27
C SER A 247 -0.31 9.63 -18.30
N GLU A 248 0.39 9.92 -19.40
CA GLU A 248 0.74 8.90 -20.41
C GLU A 248 1.46 7.70 -19.79
N ASN A 249 2.41 7.92 -18.86
CA ASN A 249 3.12 6.82 -18.20
C ASN A 249 2.15 5.91 -17.41
N ARG A 250 1.09 6.47 -16.86
CA ARG A 250 0.07 5.70 -16.14
C ARG A 250 -0.88 5.00 -17.10
N VAL A 251 -1.25 5.65 -18.22
CA VAL A 251 -2.04 5.03 -19.30
C VAL A 251 -1.32 3.82 -19.89
N GLN A 252 0.01 3.85 -20.00
CA GLN A 252 0.80 2.69 -20.42
C GLN A 252 0.67 1.49 -19.48
N LEU A 253 0.42 1.72 -18.17
CA LEU A 253 0.14 0.62 -17.23
C LEU A 253 -1.20 -0.04 -17.54
N ILE A 254 -2.21 0.77 -17.89
CA ILE A 254 -3.54 0.27 -18.29
C ILE A 254 -3.38 -0.59 -19.56
N ARG A 255 -2.70 -0.07 -20.60
CA ARG A 255 -2.47 -0.82 -21.86
C ARG A 255 -1.84 -2.18 -21.62
N LYS A 256 -0.76 -2.22 -20.83
CA LYS A 256 -0.08 -3.47 -20.47
C LYS A 256 -0.98 -4.43 -19.69
N ALA A 257 -1.83 -3.91 -18.81
CA ALA A 257 -2.74 -4.72 -18.02
C ALA A 257 -3.84 -5.33 -18.92
N VAL A 258 -4.44 -4.53 -19.79
CA VAL A 258 -5.46 -4.97 -20.77
C VAL A 258 -4.89 -6.03 -21.72
N GLU A 259 -3.73 -5.77 -22.32
CA GLU A 259 -3.03 -6.72 -23.21
C GLU A 259 -2.75 -8.04 -22.49
N ARG A 260 -2.21 -7.99 -21.28
CA ARG A 260 -1.88 -9.17 -20.47
C ARG A 260 -3.11 -9.99 -20.12
N MET A 261 -4.24 -9.33 -19.82
CA MET A 261 -5.49 -9.99 -19.46
C MET A 261 -6.27 -10.49 -20.68
N GLY A 262 -6.00 -9.95 -21.88
CA GLY A 262 -6.55 -10.39 -23.17
C GLY A 262 -7.90 -9.79 -23.52
N PHE A 263 -8.32 -8.70 -22.89
CA PHE A 263 -9.54 -7.96 -23.23
C PHE A 263 -9.31 -7.10 -24.49
N ARG A 264 -10.39 -6.84 -25.25
CA ARG A 264 -10.33 -6.18 -26.57
C ARG A 264 -11.08 -4.85 -26.61
N ASN A 265 -12.15 -4.71 -25.82
CA ASN A 265 -13.06 -3.59 -25.86
C ASN A 265 -12.73 -2.52 -24.80
N VAL A 266 -11.44 -2.36 -24.47
CA VAL A 266 -10.92 -1.31 -23.58
C VAL A 266 -10.06 -0.35 -24.40
N GLU A 267 -10.34 0.95 -24.28
CA GLU A 267 -9.61 2.05 -24.92
C GLU A 267 -8.85 2.87 -23.86
N PRO A 268 -7.57 2.58 -23.59
CA PRO A 268 -6.76 3.39 -22.68
C PRO A 268 -6.41 4.74 -23.33
N ARG A 269 -6.74 5.85 -22.65
CA ARG A 269 -6.67 7.21 -23.18
C ARG A 269 -6.03 8.18 -22.19
N VAL A 270 -5.22 9.12 -22.71
CA VAL A 270 -4.79 10.27 -21.91
C VAL A 270 -5.88 11.32 -21.96
N SER A 271 -6.46 11.64 -20.80
CA SER A 271 -7.46 12.70 -20.66
C SER A 271 -7.35 13.32 -19.26
N ASP A 272 -7.51 14.64 -19.19
CA ASP A 272 -7.56 15.38 -17.93
C ASP A 272 -9.02 15.44 -17.45
N GLY A 273 -9.39 14.54 -16.54
CA GLY A 273 -10.74 14.44 -16.02
C GLY A 273 -11.28 15.72 -15.36
N THR A 274 -10.44 16.74 -15.12
CA THR A 274 -10.90 18.06 -14.62
C THR A 274 -11.44 18.99 -15.72
N LYS A 275 -11.38 18.55 -16.98
CA LYS A 275 -11.76 19.34 -18.16
C LYS A 275 -12.68 18.55 -19.06
N ALA A 276 -13.67 19.23 -19.63
CA ALA A 276 -14.48 18.64 -20.67
C ALA A 276 -13.60 18.22 -21.87
N ASP A 277 -13.76 16.98 -22.30
CA ASP A 277 -13.07 16.38 -23.45
C ASP A 277 -14.14 15.98 -24.47
N ALA A 278 -14.29 16.80 -25.53
CA ALA A 278 -15.32 16.61 -26.55
C ALA A 278 -15.17 15.31 -27.36
N ASP A 279 -14.01 14.65 -27.25
CA ASP A 279 -13.77 13.38 -27.91
C ASP A 279 -14.20 12.18 -27.06
N LEU A 280 -14.56 12.38 -25.79
CA LEU A 280 -15.14 11.31 -24.97
C LEU A 280 -16.59 11.04 -25.37
N PRO A 281 -17.01 9.79 -25.45
CA PRO A 281 -18.39 9.46 -25.75
C PRO A 281 -19.30 9.80 -24.58
N MET A 282 -20.58 10.03 -24.87
CA MET A 282 -21.62 9.92 -23.83
C MET A 282 -21.63 8.49 -23.33
N ALA A 283 -21.75 8.33 -22.02
CA ALA A 283 -21.62 7.03 -21.36
C ALA A 283 -22.92 6.60 -20.66
N ASP A 284 -23.18 5.31 -20.63
CA ASP A 284 -24.25 4.69 -19.86
C ASP A 284 -23.89 4.65 -18.36
N ALA A 285 -22.59 4.52 -18.06
CA ALA A 285 -22.07 4.56 -16.69
C ALA A 285 -20.65 5.17 -16.63
N ILE A 286 -20.35 5.84 -15.52
CA ILE A 286 -19.06 6.49 -15.29
C ILE A 286 -18.52 6.09 -13.92
N LEU A 287 -17.27 5.61 -13.88
CA LEU A 287 -16.51 5.41 -12.67
C LEU A 287 -15.56 6.59 -12.42
N VAL A 288 -15.62 7.16 -11.23
CA VAL A 288 -14.72 8.21 -10.78
C VAL A 288 -13.99 7.74 -9.51
N ASP A 289 -12.82 7.10 -9.68
CA ASP A 289 -11.90 6.80 -8.58
C ASP A 289 -10.87 7.93 -8.46
N ALA A 290 -11.35 9.09 -8.04
CA ALA A 290 -10.60 10.33 -8.02
C ALA A 290 -9.34 10.25 -7.12
N PRO A 291 -8.29 11.05 -7.42
CA PRO A 291 -7.09 11.11 -6.57
C PRO A 291 -7.48 11.55 -5.15
N CYS A 292 -6.92 10.88 -4.14
CA CYS A 292 -7.25 11.09 -2.74
C CYS A 292 -6.01 11.24 -1.85
N SER A 293 -6.22 11.50 -0.55
CA SER A 293 -5.14 11.59 0.44
C SER A 293 -4.34 10.27 0.61
N GLY A 294 -4.95 9.14 0.29
CA GLY A 294 -4.39 7.81 0.48
C GLY A 294 -4.50 7.28 1.91
N LEU A 295 -5.15 8.00 2.83
CA LEU A 295 -5.24 7.57 4.23
C LEU A 295 -6.03 6.25 4.41
N GLY A 296 -6.87 5.86 3.46
CA GLY A 296 -7.57 4.57 3.48
C GLY A 296 -6.69 3.34 3.22
N ILE A 297 -5.41 3.52 2.84
CA ILE A 297 -4.49 2.40 2.55
C ILE A 297 -3.24 2.38 3.43
N LEU A 298 -3.32 2.95 4.65
CA LEU A 298 -2.22 2.99 5.62
C LEU A 298 -1.63 1.61 5.93
N ALA A 299 -2.47 0.57 5.97
CA ALA A 299 -2.03 -0.81 6.18
C ALA A 299 -1.20 -1.39 5.03
N LYS A 300 -1.40 -0.90 3.78
CA LYS A 300 -0.69 -1.36 2.58
C LYS A 300 0.49 -0.49 2.20
N LYS A 301 0.46 0.80 2.60
CA LYS A 301 1.49 1.81 2.31
C LYS A 301 1.89 2.53 3.59
N PRO A 302 2.82 1.96 4.36
CA PRO A 302 3.20 2.51 5.67
C PRO A 302 3.89 3.88 5.60
N ASP A 303 4.45 4.26 4.46
CA ASP A 303 5.02 5.59 4.22
C ASP A 303 3.98 6.72 4.33
N ILE A 304 2.73 6.46 3.98
CA ILE A 304 1.62 7.44 4.09
C ILE A 304 1.38 7.85 5.54
N ARG A 305 1.69 6.99 6.52
CA ARG A 305 1.56 7.30 7.96
C ARG A 305 2.32 8.55 8.39
N TYR A 306 3.36 8.93 7.63
CA TYR A 306 4.24 10.06 7.93
C TYR A 306 4.04 11.25 6.98
N LYS A 307 2.93 11.25 6.25
CA LYS A 307 2.60 12.31 5.31
C LYS A 307 2.24 13.59 6.07
N THR A 308 2.75 14.72 5.59
CA THR A 308 2.29 16.03 6.05
C THR A 308 0.94 16.35 5.42
N LEU A 309 -0.02 16.77 6.25
CA LEU A 309 -1.38 17.12 5.82
C LEU A 309 -1.54 18.64 5.78
N GLU A 310 -0.88 19.29 4.81
CA GLU A 310 -1.00 20.72 4.61
C GLU A 310 -2.39 21.10 4.09
N LYS A 311 -3.03 22.08 4.73
CA LYS A 311 -4.39 22.53 4.36
C LYS A 311 -4.49 22.93 2.88
N ALA A 312 -3.51 23.69 2.36
CA ALA A 312 -3.52 24.13 0.97
C ALA A 312 -3.55 22.95 -0.02
N ARG A 313 -2.75 21.92 0.25
CA ARG A 313 -2.71 20.70 -0.58
C ARG A 313 -4.00 19.89 -0.46
N HIS A 314 -4.64 19.91 0.71
CA HIS A 314 -5.94 19.27 0.91
C HIS A 314 -7.04 20.00 0.12
N ASP A 315 -7.07 21.34 0.20
CA ASP A 315 -8.03 22.17 -0.54
C ASP A 315 -7.86 22.01 -2.07
N GLU A 316 -6.62 21.93 -2.57
CA GLU A 316 -6.32 21.63 -3.98
C GLU A 316 -6.85 20.26 -4.40
N LEU A 317 -6.68 19.24 -3.54
CA LEU A 317 -7.18 17.90 -3.81
C LEU A 317 -8.70 17.86 -3.89
N LEU A 318 -9.41 18.54 -2.98
CA LEU A 318 -10.86 18.64 -2.98
C LEU A 318 -11.35 19.38 -4.24
N ALA A 319 -10.69 20.47 -4.64
CA ALA A 319 -11.03 21.19 -5.87
C ALA A 319 -10.86 20.28 -7.11
N THR A 320 -9.80 19.48 -7.15
CA THR A 320 -9.58 18.51 -8.23
C THR A 320 -10.69 17.45 -8.27
N GLN A 321 -11.07 16.89 -7.13
CA GLN A 321 -12.15 15.90 -7.04
C GLN A 321 -13.49 16.48 -7.51
N SER A 322 -13.83 17.70 -7.08
CA SER A 322 -15.05 18.39 -7.52
C SER A 322 -15.05 18.63 -9.04
N ALA A 323 -13.94 19.11 -9.59
CA ALA A 323 -13.84 19.36 -11.03
C ALA A 323 -13.99 18.08 -11.87
N ILE A 324 -13.42 16.94 -11.40
CA ILE A 324 -13.59 15.64 -12.08
C ILE A 324 -15.05 15.20 -12.01
N LEU A 325 -15.71 15.37 -10.87
CA LEU A 325 -17.10 14.99 -10.69
C LEU A 325 -18.03 15.87 -11.55
N ASP A 326 -17.78 17.18 -11.63
CA ASP A 326 -18.53 18.10 -12.49
C ASP A 326 -18.38 17.71 -13.97
N THR A 327 -17.17 17.33 -14.40
CA THR A 327 -16.93 16.83 -15.77
C THR A 327 -17.65 15.52 -16.03
N ALA A 328 -17.67 14.60 -15.05
CA ALA A 328 -18.37 13.32 -15.18
C ALA A 328 -19.90 13.49 -15.28
N ALA A 329 -20.45 14.54 -14.67
CA ALA A 329 -21.89 14.81 -14.66
C ALA A 329 -22.39 15.57 -15.90
N ALA A 330 -21.50 16.18 -16.68
CA ALA A 330 -21.84 16.99 -17.87
C ALA A 330 -21.95 16.13 -19.14
#